data_87de5ef380c905aaad1f88c2c6f3738d
#
_entry.id   87de5ef380c905aaad1f88c2c6f3738d
#
_cell.length_a   1.000
_cell.length_b   1.000
_cell.length_c   1.000
_cell.angle_alpha   90.00
_cell.angle_beta   90.00
_cell.angle_gamma   90.00
#
_symmetry.space_group_name_H-M   'P 1'
#
loop_
_entity.id
_entity.type
_entity.pdbx_description
1 polymer ?
#
loop_
_entity_poly.entity_id
_entity_poly.type
_entity_poly.pdbx_seq_one_letter_code
_entity_poly.pdbx_strand_id
1 'polypeptide(L)'
;MVNLRVRDFYANALAALHILKLNSYLRINRITPNLHKKVGQIMIILTAVAIAEARMGKPGEKYYSGRSRAIMERAYITFKSSTWLIVISGFVEPVLFLLSFGYGLKDLVGDMTVAGQPVGYVAFIAPALLATSAMNGAIYDSTMNVFFKMNHDRVYHGMLATSLGPMDVALGEISWALLRGFSYAVGFMAVVVPLGLVPSAWGILAIPAAVLIAFGFASFGMAVTSYMKSFQQLEVINIFLLPMFLFSGSFYPLSVFPEWLQTIIRLFPLAHAIDLVRGLTLGNVSWALLEHVAYFVVMIVIGLFFTTKRLNALFMR
;
A
#
# COMPACT_ATOMS: atom_id res chain seq x y z
N MET A 1 -9.83 24.21 29.13
CA MET A 1 -9.27 23.59 30.35
C MET A 1 -7.89 22.97 30.20
N VAL A 2 -7.50 22.46 29.04
CA VAL A 2 -6.16 21.83 28.80
C VAL A 2 -5.00 22.85 28.83
N ASN A 3 -5.22 24.07 28.36
CA ASN A 3 -4.18 25.13 28.32
C ASN A 3 -3.70 25.64 29.68
N LEU A 4 -4.51 25.51 30.72
CA LEU A 4 -4.12 25.88 32.10
C LEU A 4 -3.15 24.83 32.68
N ARG A 5 -3.39 23.53 32.48
CA ARG A 5 -2.52 22.45 32.97
C ARG A 5 -1.13 22.47 32.34
N VAL A 6 -1.01 22.80 31.06
CA VAL A 6 0.29 22.89 30.38
C VAL A 6 1.09 24.08 30.88
N ARG A 7 0.45 25.22 31.12
CA ARG A 7 1.11 26.43 31.66
C ARG A 7 1.59 26.23 33.11
N ASP A 8 0.78 25.54 33.91
CA ASP A 8 1.15 25.20 35.30
C ASP A 8 2.28 24.15 35.33
N PHE A 9 2.31 23.23 34.38
CA PHE A 9 3.40 22.28 34.22
C PHE A 9 4.72 22.95 33.83
N TYR A 10 4.70 23.92 32.88
CA TYR A 10 5.89 24.70 32.53
C TYR A 10 6.38 25.59 33.71
N ALA A 11 5.46 26.18 34.46
CA ALA A 11 5.81 26.95 35.64
C ALA A 11 6.46 26.08 36.71
N ASN A 12 5.93 24.86 36.92
CA ASN A 12 6.50 23.91 37.89
C ASN A 12 7.84 23.29 37.39
N ALA A 13 8.01 23.06 36.09
CA ALA A 13 9.26 22.59 35.50
C ALA A 13 10.37 23.69 35.58
N LEU A 14 10.02 24.95 35.34
CA LEU A 14 10.91 26.10 35.50
C LEU A 14 11.28 26.33 36.96
N ALA A 15 10.33 26.19 37.89
CA ALA A 15 10.57 26.27 39.32
C ALA A 15 11.49 25.13 39.79
N ALA A 16 11.30 23.91 39.30
CA ALA A 16 12.20 22.77 39.58
C ALA A 16 13.61 23.00 39.04
N LEU A 17 13.75 23.60 37.85
CA LEU A 17 15.03 24.01 37.25
C LEU A 17 15.72 25.09 38.10
N HIS A 18 14.95 26.05 38.62
CA HIS A 18 15.48 27.10 39.51
C HIS A 18 15.95 26.53 40.85
N ILE A 19 15.19 25.60 41.43
CA ILE A 19 15.54 24.91 42.67
C ILE A 19 16.81 24.05 42.48
N LEU A 20 16.95 23.37 41.34
CA LEU A 20 18.16 22.59 41.03
C LEU A 20 19.38 23.48 40.80
N LYS A 21 19.18 24.65 40.18
CA LYS A 21 20.24 25.64 40.00
C LYS A 21 20.66 26.27 41.33
N LEU A 22 19.73 26.53 42.23
CA LEU A 22 20.00 26.95 43.61
C LEU A 22 20.71 25.86 44.43
N ASN A 23 20.31 24.59 44.28
CA ASN A 23 20.96 23.48 44.99
C ASN A 23 22.39 23.20 44.50
N SER A 24 22.72 23.51 43.24
CA SER A 24 24.11 23.45 42.75
C SER A 24 24.99 24.53 43.32
N TYR A 25 24.43 25.70 43.72
CA TYR A 25 25.12 26.78 44.39
C TYR A 25 25.32 26.54 45.90
N LEU A 26 24.45 25.73 46.55
CA LEU A 26 24.46 25.54 48.00
C LEU A 26 25.26 24.32 48.48
N ARG A 27 26.16 23.74 47.69
CA ARG A 27 27.13 22.69 48.14
C ARG A 27 26.56 21.64 49.12
N ILE A 28 25.37 21.13 48.91
CA ILE A 28 24.85 19.99 49.66
C ILE A 28 25.23 18.70 48.93
N ASN A 29 26.52 18.44 48.87
CA ASN A 29 27.09 17.35 48.05
C ASN A 29 27.37 16.07 48.86
N ARG A 30 26.70 15.85 50.00
CA ARG A 30 27.02 14.70 50.88
C ARG A 30 25.92 13.72 51.20
N ILE A 31 24.70 13.89 50.67
CA ILE A 31 23.61 13.00 51.09
C ILE A 31 22.81 12.46 49.86
N THR A 32 23.29 11.52 49.15
CA THR A 32 22.64 10.62 48.18
C THR A 32 23.02 10.79 46.71
N PRO A 33 24.08 10.13 46.23
CA PRO A 33 24.41 10.09 44.80
C PRO A 33 23.32 9.38 43.95
N ASN A 34 22.49 8.55 44.55
CA ASN A 34 21.37 7.87 43.87
C ASN A 34 20.18 8.78 43.59
N LEU A 35 19.94 9.81 44.40
CA LEU A 35 18.83 10.74 44.18
C LEU A 35 19.11 11.67 42.99
N HIS A 36 20.36 12.18 42.88
CA HIS A 36 20.77 12.98 41.71
C HIS A 36 20.66 12.24 40.39
N LYS A 37 21.01 10.96 40.36
CA LYS A 37 20.89 10.11 39.17
C LYS A 37 19.45 9.88 38.78
N LYS A 38 18.57 9.62 39.75
CA LYS A 38 17.11 9.47 39.53
C LYS A 38 16.45 10.76 39.08
N VAL A 39 16.77 11.90 39.69
CA VAL A 39 16.23 13.21 39.31
C VAL A 39 16.72 13.61 37.90
N GLY A 40 17.98 13.35 37.56
CA GLY A 40 18.50 13.56 36.22
C GLY A 40 17.80 12.72 35.17
N GLN A 41 17.53 11.44 35.44
CA GLN A 41 16.77 10.56 34.54
C GLN A 41 15.31 11.01 34.36
N ILE A 42 14.65 11.41 35.45
CA ILE A 42 13.28 11.94 35.38
C ILE A 42 13.24 13.24 34.57
N MET A 43 14.21 14.13 34.73
CA MET A 43 14.29 15.37 33.94
C MET A 43 14.53 15.09 32.44
N ILE A 44 15.39 14.14 32.10
CA ILE A 44 15.63 13.76 30.71
C ILE A 44 14.34 13.20 30.10
N ILE A 45 13.60 12.37 30.83
CA ILE A 45 12.33 11.82 30.39
C ILE A 45 11.28 12.94 30.23
N LEU A 46 11.16 13.85 31.20
CA LEU A 46 10.20 14.95 31.13
C LEU A 46 10.51 15.95 30.01
N THR A 47 11.81 16.26 29.78
CA THR A 47 12.22 17.10 28.64
C THR A 47 12.00 16.39 27.31
N ALA A 48 12.25 15.08 27.22
CA ALA A 48 11.97 14.31 26.02
C ALA A 48 10.46 14.25 25.73
N VAL A 49 9.63 14.07 26.76
CA VAL A 49 8.15 14.11 26.63
C VAL A 49 7.67 15.51 26.22
N ALA A 50 8.18 16.57 26.85
CA ALA A 50 7.80 17.95 26.50
C ALA A 50 8.23 18.34 25.06
N ILE A 51 9.40 17.89 24.63
CA ILE A 51 9.86 18.07 23.23
C ILE A 51 9.00 17.24 22.28
N ALA A 52 8.63 16.04 22.67
CA ALA A 52 7.74 15.19 21.88
C ALA A 52 6.35 15.83 21.77
N GLU A 53 5.78 16.32 22.88
CA GLU A 53 4.48 17.03 22.89
C GLU A 53 4.51 18.35 22.09
N ALA A 54 5.59 19.12 22.18
CA ALA A 54 5.76 20.34 21.38
C ALA A 54 5.94 20.07 19.89
N ARG A 55 6.50 18.91 19.53
CA ARG A 55 6.60 18.44 18.12
C ARG A 55 5.35 17.75 17.62
N MET A 56 4.57 17.16 18.51
CA MET A 56 3.27 16.61 18.20
C MET A 56 2.26 17.77 18.19
N GLY A 57 1.81 18.23 17.00
CA GLY A 57 0.60 19.06 16.93
C GLY A 57 -0.54 18.37 17.71
N LYS A 58 -1.60 19.11 18.04
CA LYS A 58 -2.75 18.52 18.76
C LYS A 58 -3.23 17.25 18.04
N PRO A 59 -3.43 16.13 18.77
CA PRO A 59 -3.94 14.91 18.18
C PRO A 59 -5.25 15.20 17.43
N GLY A 60 -5.36 14.74 16.19
CA GLY A 60 -6.58 14.87 15.42
C GLY A 60 -6.90 16.25 14.85
N GLU A 61 -6.01 17.23 14.96
CA GLU A 61 -6.28 18.61 14.48
C GLU A 61 -6.21 18.72 12.95
N LYS A 62 -5.46 17.86 12.28
CA LYS A 62 -5.23 17.96 10.84
C LYS A 62 -5.71 16.70 10.10
N TYR A 63 -6.53 16.92 9.08
CA TYR A 63 -6.94 15.87 8.15
C TYR A 63 -5.74 15.28 7.38
N TYR A 64 -4.78 16.12 7.06
CA TYR A 64 -3.51 15.78 6.39
C TYR A 64 -2.38 16.62 6.98
N SER A 65 -1.35 15.97 7.52
CA SER A 65 -0.19 16.65 8.12
C SER A 65 1.07 16.62 7.25
N GLY A 66 1.04 15.93 6.11
CA GLY A 66 2.18 15.74 5.22
C GLY A 66 3.24 14.77 5.75
N ARG A 67 2.88 13.87 6.67
CA ARG A 67 3.81 12.97 7.36
C ARG A 67 3.64 11.48 7.00
N SER A 68 3.03 11.19 5.86
CA SER A 68 2.86 9.81 5.36
C SER A 68 4.17 9.02 5.26
N ARG A 69 5.30 9.72 5.04
CA ARG A 69 6.64 9.13 5.03
C ARG A 69 6.99 8.41 6.34
N ALA A 70 6.58 8.93 7.49
CA ALA A 70 6.84 8.28 8.78
C ALA A 70 6.18 6.89 8.89
N ILE A 71 5.03 6.71 8.22
CA ILE A 71 4.34 5.42 8.17
C ILE A 71 5.09 4.44 7.28
N MET A 72 5.61 4.91 6.13
CA MET A 72 6.48 4.11 5.26
C MET A 72 7.77 3.69 5.96
N GLU A 73 8.43 4.60 6.67
CA GLU A 73 9.65 4.30 7.43
C GLU A 73 9.39 3.23 8.50
N ARG A 74 8.27 3.33 9.23
CA ARG A 74 7.84 2.30 10.17
C ARG A 74 7.61 0.96 9.48
N ALA A 75 6.90 0.94 8.36
CA ALA A 75 6.63 -0.26 7.59
C ALA A 75 7.94 -0.89 7.07
N TYR A 76 8.89 -0.08 6.62
CA TYR A 76 10.21 -0.52 6.17
C TYR A 76 11.03 -1.16 7.31
N ILE A 77 11.05 -0.55 8.49
CA ILE A 77 11.75 -1.11 9.66
C ILE A 77 11.16 -2.48 10.04
N THR A 78 9.82 -2.59 10.03
CA THR A 78 9.13 -3.85 10.29
C THR A 78 9.46 -4.90 9.22
N PHE A 79 9.50 -4.50 7.96
CA PHE A 79 9.84 -5.38 6.84
C PHE A 79 11.29 -5.87 6.90
N LYS A 80 12.24 -5.02 7.28
CA LYS A 80 13.66 -5.39 7.41
C LYS A 80 13.88 -6.55 8.41
N SER A 81 13.01 -6.67 9.40
CA SER A 81 13.00 -7.79 10.36
C SER A 81 12.27 -9.03 9.82
N SER A 82 11.53 -8.91 8.71
CA SER A 82 10.76 -9.99 8.09
C SER A 82 11.59 -10.74 7.05
N THR A 83 11.17 -11.96 6.74
CA THR A 83 11.88 -12.81 5.78
C THR A 83 11.70 -12.30 4.35
N TRP A 84 12.79 -12.10 3.61
CA TRP A 84 12.81 -11.75 2.18
C TRP A 84 12.01 -12.70 1.26
N LEU A 85 11.70 -13.91 1.76
CA LEU A 85 10.83 -14.88 1.10
C LEU A 85 9.44 -14.32 0.74
N ILE A 86 8.93 -13.33 1.50
CA ILE A 86 7.64 -12.68 1.22
C ILE A 86 7.68 -11.95 -0.13
N VAL A 87 8.82 -11.36 -0.51
CA VAL A 87 8.97 -10.68 -1.80
C VAL A 87 9.00 -11.70 -2.93
N ILE A 88 9.76 -12.78 -2.74
CA ILE A 88 9.88 -13.84 -3.76
C ILE A 88 8.55 -14.54 -4.00
N SER A 89 7.80 -14.88 -2.95
CA SER A 89 6.53 -15.60 -3.09
C SER A 89 5.54 -14.86 -4.01
N GLY A 90 5.59 -13.53 -4.06
CA GLY A 90 4.63 -12.72 -4.81
C GLY A 90 4.77 -12.78 -6.33
N PHE A 91 5.94 -13.11 -6.86
CA PHE A 91 6.11 -13.29 -8.33
C PHE A 91 6.33 -14.76 -8.73
N VAL A 92 6.65 -15.63 -7.78
CA VAL A 92 6.79 -17.07 -8.07
C VAL A 92 5.49 -17.67 -8.56
N GLU A 93 4.37 -17.34 -7.93
CA GLU A 93 3.05 -17.83 -8.34
C GLU A 93 2.72 -17.47 -9.81
N PRO A 94 2.78 -16.19 -10.26
CA PRO A 94 2.60 -15.84 -11.66
C PRO A 94 3.60 -16.51 -12.61
N VAL A 95 4.85 -16.71 -12.19
CA VAL A 95 5.84 -17.43 -12.99
C VAL A 95 5.47 -18.91 -13.14
N LEU A 96 4.99 -19.56 -12.09
CA LEU A 96 4.50 -20.94 -12.17
C LEU A 96 3.27 -21.05 -13.08
N PHE A 97 2.34 -20.08 -13.02
CA PHE A 97 1.24 -20.00 -13.97
C PHE A 97 1.74 -19.83 -15.40
N LEU A 98 2.71 -18.95 -15.64
CA LEU A 98 3.32 -18.76 -16.96
C LEU A 98 3.96 -20.05 -17.50
N LEU A 99 4.70 -20.76 -16.67
CA LEU A 99 5.32 -22.01 -17.05
C LEU A 99 4.28 -23.11 -17.30
N SER A 100 3.33 -23.26 -16.41
CA SER A 100 2.31 -24.31 -16.51
C SER A 100 1.34 -24.07 -17.68
N PHE A 101 0.66 -22.93 -17.68
CA PHE A 101 -0.33 -22.65 -18.72
C PHE A 101 0.33 -22.13 -20.01
N GLY A 102 1.33 -21.25 -19.90
CA GLY A 102 2.01 -20.68 -21.05
C GLY A 102 2.68 -21.76 -21.89
N TYR A 103 3.58 -22.53 -21.32
CA TYR A 103 4.30 -23.57 -22.04
C TYR A 103 3.52 -24.89 -22.13
N GLY A 104 2.68 -25.21 -21.13
CA GLY A 104 1.90 -26.44 -21.13
C GLY A 104 0.78 -26.46 -22.16
N LEU A 105 0.19 -25.31 -22.49
CA LEU A 105 -0.94 -25.23 -23.44
C LEU A 105 -0.56 -24.62 -24.80
N LYS A 106 0.65 -24.11 -25.01
CA LYS A 106 1.04 -23.41 -26.24
C LYS A 106 0.76 -24.22 -27.53
N ASP A 107 1.04 -25.51 -27.51
CA ASP A 107 0.89 -26.37 -28.66
C ASP A 107 -0.60 -26.79 -28.92
N LEU A 108 -1.44 -26.68 -27.88
CA LEU A 108 -2.88 -26.96 -27.96
C LEU A 108 -3.68 -25.73 -28.40
N VAL A 109 -3.27 -24.55 -27.96
CA VAL A 109 -3.99 -23.29 -28.15
C VAL A 109 -3.53 -22.58 -29.42
N GLY A 110 -2.22 -22.68 -29.75
CA GLY A 110 -1.62 -22.00 -30.89
C GLY A 110 -1.49 -20.48 -30.70
N ASP A 111 -1.42 -19.75 -31.83
CA ASP A 111 -1.27 -18.29 -31.81
C ASP A 111 -2.59 -17.58 -31.56
N MET A 112 -2.52 -16.52 -30.76
CA MET A 112 -3.65 -15.62 -30.50
C MET A 112 -3.58 -14.38 -31.36
N THR A 113 -4.73 -13.85 -31.76
CA THR A 113 -4.79 -12.59 -32.50
C THR A 113 -4.94 -11.41 -31.53
N VAL A 114 -3.96 -10.49 -31.52
CA VAL A 114 -4.02 -9.24 -30.76
C VAL A 114 -3.83 -8.07 -31.73
N ALA A 115 -4.81 -7.18 -31.78
CA ALA A 115 -4.82 -6.04 -32.72
C ALA A 115 -4.51 -6.44 -34.17
N GLY A 116 -5.03 -7.61 -34.64
CA GLY A 116 -4.82 -8.12 -35.98
C GLY A 116 -3.46 -8.79 -36.23
N GLN A 117 -2.59 -8.89 -35.23
CA GLN A 117 -1.30 -9.56 -35.33
C GLN A 117 -1.31 -10.91 -34.61
N PRO A 118 -0.70 -11.96 -35.18
CA PRO A 118 -0.52 -13.22 -34.49
C PRO A 118 0.50 -13.07 -33.36
N VAL A 119 0.16 -13.50 -32.16
CA VAL A 119 0.97 -13.45 -30.96
C VAL A 119 0.97 -14.84 -30.34
N GLY A 120 2.15 -15.38 -30.07
CA GLY A 120 2.25 -16.68 -29.41
C GLY A 120 1.57 -16.68 -28.04
N TYR A 121 0.94 -17.79 -27.68
CA TYR A 121 0.10 -17.90 -26.46
C TYR A 121 0.83 -17.48 -25.18
N VAL A 122 2.14 -17.83 -25.04
CA VAL A 122 2.95 -17.45 -23.87
C VAL A 122 3.08 -15.92 -23.77
N ALA A 123 3.35 -15.24 -24.90
CA ALA A 123 3.47 -13.79 -24.96
C ALA A 123 2.12 -13.08 -24.76
N PHE A 124 1.01 -13.75 -25.06
CA PHE A 124 -0.33 -13.26 -24.79
C PHE A 124 -0.69 -13.27 -23.30
N ILE A 125 -0.27 -14.32 -22.56
CA ILE A 125 -0.59 -14.48 -21.13
C ILE A 125 0.35 -13.65 -20.24
N ALA A 126 1.61 -13.48 -20.61
CA ALA A 126 2.62 -12.85 -19.76
C ALA A 126 2.20 -11.44 -19.25
N PRO A 127 1.64 -10.53 -20.10
CA PRO A 127 1.12 -9.24 -19.63
C PRO A 127 -0.02 -9.35 -18.61
N ALA A 128 -0.89 -10.34 -18.79
CA ALA A 128 -2.00 -10.55 -17.87
C ALA A 128 -1.52 -11.02 -16.49
N LEU A 129 -0.54 -11.91 -16.47
CA LEU A 129 0.08 -12.37 -15.22
C LEU A 129 0.86 -11.26 -14.51
N LEU A 130 1.51 -10.35 -15.25
CA LEU A 130 2.13 -9.16 -14.67
C LEU A 130 1.10 -8.25 -14.01
N ALA A 131 0.00 -7.94 -14.69
CA ALA A 131 -1.07 -7.12 -14.14
C ALA A 131 -1.69 -7.75 -12.89
N THR A 132 -1.94 -9.07 -12.93
CA THR A 132 -2.48 -9.84 -11.81
C THR A 132 -1.51 -9.87 -10.61
N SER A 133 -0.20 -10.01 -10.86
CA SER A 133 0.82 -9.98 -9.81
C SER A 133 0.82 -8.64 -9.07
N ALA A 134 0.76 -7.52 -9.82
CA ALA A 134 0.67 -6.18 -9.25
C ALA A 134 -0.62 -6.00 -8.42
N MET A 135 -1.76 -6.48 -8.94
CA MET A 135 -3.05 -6.48 -8.26
C MET A 135 -2.99 -7.28 -6.95
N ASN A 136 -2.53 -8.53 -6.99
CA ASN A 136 -2.51 -9.42 -5.83
C ASN A 136 -1.63 -8.85 -4.70
N GLY A 137 -0.44 -8.33 -5.05
CA GLY A 137 0.43 -7.67 -4.08
C GLY A 137 -0.23 -6.47 -3.40
N ALA A 138 -0.90 -5.63 -4.19
CA ALA A 138 -1.58 -4.44 -3.70
C ALA A 138 -2.80 -4.78 -2.83
N ILE A 139 -3.62 -5.73 -3.26
CA ILE A 139 -4.83 -6.15 -2.54
C ILE A 139 -4.45 -6.81 -1.21
N TYR A 140 -3.47 -7.72 -1.20
CA TYR A 140 -3.07 -8.38 0.04
C TYR A 140 -2.69 -7.36 1.13
N ASP A 141 -1.87 -6.38 0.79
CA ASP A 141 -1.45 -5.35 1.76
C ASP A 141 -2.56 -4.39 2.15
N SER A 142 -3.38 -3.97 1.20
CA SER A 142 -4.45 -3.00 1.45
C SER A 142 -5.69 -3.62 2.12
N THR A 143 -5.80 -4.94 2.13
CA THR A 143 -6.93 -5.64 2.77
C THR A 143 -6.49 -6.37 4.03
N MET A 144 -5.78 -7.48 3.91
CA MET A 144 -5.39 -8.33 5.04
C MET A 144 -4.59 -7.56 6.09
N ASN A 145 -3.47 -6.92 5.68
CA ASN A 145 -2.62 -6.18 6.60
C ASN A 145 -3.33 -4.97 7.22
N VAL A 146 -4.10 -4.24 6.43
CA VAL A 146 -4.89 -3.09 6.90
C VAL A 146 -5.96 -3.54 7.90
N PHE A 147 -6.66 -4.64 7.62
CA PHE A 147 -7.67 -5.18 8.52
C PHE A 147 -7.08 -5.53 9.90
N PHE A 148 -5.96 -6.26 9.93
CA PHE A 148 -5.30 -6.62 11.18
C PHE A 148 -4.81 -5.38 11.93
N LYS A 149 -4.12 -4.45 11.28
CA LYS A 149 -3.64 -3.20 11.88
C LYS A 149 -4.78 -2.34 12.45
N MET A 150 -5.95 -2.35 11.81
CA MET A 150 -7.09 -1.54 12.21
C MET A 150 -7.88 -2.19 13.34
N ASN A 151 -8.21 -3.48 13.23
CA ASN A 151 -9.17 -4.14 14.12
C ASN A 151 -8.50 -4.95 15.24
N HIS A 152 -7.39 -5.61 14.96
CA HIS A 152 -6.71 -6.51 15.92
C HIS A 152 -5.62 -5.77 16.69
N ASP A 153 -4.64 -5.24 16.01
CA ASP A 153 -3.47 -4.60 16.62
C ASP A 153 -3.74 -3.16 17.08
N ARG A 154 -4.87 -2.58 16.68
CA ARG A 154 -5.28 -1.19 16.98
C ARG A 154 -4.20 -0.15 16.68
N VAL A 155 -3.35 -0.42 15.69
CA VAL A 155 -2.21 0.43 15.32
C VAL A 155 -2.66 1.83 14.91
N TYR A 156 -3.79 1.93 14.22
CA TYR A 156 -4.30 3.23 13.74
C TYR A 156 -4.82 4.12 14.87
N HIS A 157 -5.29 3.55 15.99
CA HIS A 157 -5.58 4.33 17.19
C HIS A 157 -4.32 5.04 17.71
N GLY A 158 -3.21 4.31 17.80
CA GLY A 158 -1.93 4.90 18.20
C GLY A 158 -1.40 5.94 17.22
N MET A 159 -1.48 5.67 15.91
CA MET A 159 -1.03 6.62 14.88
C MET A 159 -1.84 7.92 14.89
N LEU A 160 -3.17 7.82 14.94
CA LEU A 160 -4.07 8.97 14.90
C LEU A 160 -4.20 9.71 16.26
N ALA A 161 -3.68 9.11 17.34
CA ALA A 161 -3.45 9.81 18.60
C ALA A 161 -2.24 10.74 18.56
N THR A 162 -1.43 10.70 17.51
CA THR A 162 -0.31 11.60 17.27
C THR A 162 -0.72 12.76 16.34
N SER A 163 0.24 13.50 15.79
CA SER A 163 -0.02 14.56 14.80
C SER A 163 -0.31 14.06 13.39
N LEU A 164 -0.49 12.73 13.17
CA LEU A 164 -0.84 12.17 11.87
C LEU A 164 -2.33 12.33 11.58
N GLY A 165 -2.65 12.70 10.34
CA GLY A 165 -4.03 12.76 9.86
C GLY A 165 -4.50 11.44 9.21
N PRO A 166 -5.82 11.25 9.05
CA PRO A 166 -6.37 10.08 8.37
C PRO A 166 -5.83 9.88 6.95
N MET A 167 -5.60 10.97 6.23
CA MET A 167 -5.03 10.92 4.88
C MET A 167 -3.55 10.52 4.89
N ASP A 168 -2.78 10.89 5.93
CA ASP A 168 -1.40 10.44 6.08
C ASP A 168 -1.33 8.93 6.25
N VAL A 169 -2.26 8.36 7.05
CA VAL A 169 -2.35 6.91 7.26
C VAL A 169 -2.72 6.21 5.96
N ALA A 170 -3.74 6.70 5.24
CA ALA A 170 -4.15 6.13 3.98
C ALA A 170 -3.00 6.13 2.95
N LEU A 171 -2.37 7.29 2.71
CA LEU A 171 -1.26 7.41 1.77
C LEU A 171 -0.04 6.59 2.17
N GLY A 172 0.29 6.53 3.47
CA GLY A 172 1.43 5.77 3.96
C GLY A 172 1.26 4.26 3.76
N GLU A 173 0.09 3.71 4.10
CA GLU A 173 -0.22 2.29 3.91
C GLU A 173 -0.31 1.92 2.43
N ILE A 174 -0.98 2.75 1.62
CA ILE A 174 -1.07 2.54 0.19
C ILE A 174 0.32 2.61 -0.46
N SER A 175 1.15 3.59 -0.08
CA SER A 175 2.52 3.68 -0.61
C SER A 175 3.35 2.44 -0.29
N TRP A 176 3.12 1.81 0.86
CA TRP A 176 3.73 0.53 1.20
C TRP A 176 3.24 -0.61 0.29
N ALA A 177 1.93 -0.68 0.04
CA ALA A 177 1.35 -1.64 -0.90
C ALA A 177 1.89 -1.45 -2.34
N LEU A 178 2.12 -0.19 -2.76
CA LEU A 178 2.75 0.12 -4.05
C LEU A 178 4.18 -0.42 -4.14
N LEU A 179 4.97 -0.29 -3.08
CA LEU A 179 6.34 -0.81 -3.05
C LEU A 179 6.35 -2.33 -3.23
N ARG A 180 5.40 -3.03 -2.64
CA ARG A 180 5.22 -4.48 -2.83
C ARG A 180 4.81 -4.80 -4.27
N GLY A 181 3.77 -4.14 -4.80
CA GLY A 181 3.33 -4.31 -6.19
C GLY A 181 4.45 -4.03 -7.20
N PHE A 182 5.23 -2.96 -6.97
CA PHE A 182 6.43 -2.66 -7.76
C PHE A 182 7.46 -3.79 -7.71
N SER A 183 7.76 -4.30 -6.50
CA SER A 183 8.74 -5.39 -6.33
C SER A 183 8.30 -6.66 -7.06
N TYR A 184 7.01 -6.98 -7.03
CA TYR A 184 6.45 -8.12 -7.74
C TYR A 184 6.50 -7.92 -9.27
N ALA A 185 6.17 -6.73 -9.75
CA ALA A 185 6.25 -6.40 -11.16
C ALA A 185 7.68 -6.48 -11.70
N VAL A 186 8.65 -5.92 -10.96
CA VAL A 186 10.07 -5.99 -11.32
C VAL A 186 10.57 -7.43 -11.31
N GLY A 187 10.24 -8.21 -10.29
CA GLY A 187 10.61 -9.62 -10.19
C GLY A 187 10.06 -10.45 -11.35
N PHE A 188 8.79 -10.24 -11.71
CA PHE A 188 8.18 -10.91 -12.87
C PHE A 188 8.79 -10.46 -14.19
N MET A 189 9.00 -9.15 -14.38
CA MET A 189 9.67 -8.61 -15.59
C MET A 189 11.09 -9.15 -15.76
N ALA A 190 11.82 -9.34 -14.66
CA ALA A 190 13.17 -9.94 -14.69
C ALA A 190 13.17 -11.39 -15.23
N VAL A 191 12.02 -12.08 -15.16
CA VAL A 191 11.85 -13.42 -15.73
C VAL A 191 11.40 -13.34 -17.19
N VAL A 192 10.38 -12.51 -17.51
CA VAL A 192 9.74 -12.54 -18.83
C VAL A 192 10.56 -11.82 -19.92
N VAL A 193 11.37 -10.82 -19.56
CA VAL A 193 12.21 -10.10 -20.52
C VAL A 193 13.28 -10.98 -21.13
N PRO A 194 14.08 -11.76 -20.36
CA PRO A 194 15.05 -12.71 -20.92
C PRO A 194 14.42 -13.82 -21.76
N LEU A 195 13.15 -14.16 -21.50
CA LEU A 195 12.41 -15.16 -22.30
C LEU A 195 11.89 -14.59 -23.64
N GLY A 196 12.16 -13.31 -23.94
CA GLY A 196 11.72 -12.69 -25.18
C GLY A 196 10.20 -12.42 -25.27
N LEU A 197 9.49 -12.46 -24.13
CA LEU A 197 8.03 -12.29 -24.07
C LEU A 197 7.58 -10.83 -24.07
N VAL A 198 8.52 -9.89 -24.11
CA VAL A 198 8.30 -8.45 -24.19
C VAL A 198 9.02 -7.91 -25.44
N PRO A 199 8.41 -8.06 -26.62
CA PRO A 199 9.07 -7.70 -27.89
C PRO A 199 9.21 -6.18 -28.09
N SER A 200 8.41 -5.37 -27.38
CA SER A 200 8.37 -3.92 -27.57
C SER A 200 9.27 -3.19 -26.57
N ALA A 201 9.95 -2.13 -27.05
CA ALA A 201 10.65 -1.19 -26.19
C ALA A 201 9.73 -0.44 -25.23
N TRP A 202 8.45 -0.27 -25.57
CA TRP A 202 7.44 0.30 -24.69
C TRP A 202 7.13 -0.60 -23.47
N GLY A 203 7.56 -1.85 -23.50
CA GLY A 203 7.44 -2.78 -22.37
C GLY A 203 8.09 -2.29 -21.07
N ILE A 204 9.07 -1.37 -21.14
CA ILE A 204 9.64 -0.76 -19.93
C ILE A 204 8.59 0.06 -19.15
N LEU A 205 7.59 0.62 -19.85
CA LEU A 205 6.49 1.35 -19.24
C LEU A 205 5.47 0.41 -18.57
N ALA A 206 5.56 -0.90 -18.76
CA ALA A 206 4.74 -1.85 -18.02
C ALA A 206 5.03 -1.81 -16.51
N ILE A 207 6.25 -1.43 -16.08
CA ILE A 207 6.58 -1.27 -14.66
C ILE A 207 5.81 -0.10 -14.02
N PRO A 208 5.89 1.15 -14.51
CA PRO A 208 5.07 2.23 -13.97
C PRO A 208 3.57 1.99 -14.16
N ALA A 209 3.14 1.30 -15.22
CA ALA A 209 1.75 0.87 -15.37
C ALA A 209 1.34 -0.10 -14.26
N ALA A 210 2.17 -1.08 -13.93
CA ALA A 210 1.93 -2.00 -12.81
C ALA A 210 1.84 -1.26 -11.44
N VAL A 211 2.65 -0.20 -11.24
CA VAL A 211 2.53 0.67 -10.05
C VAL A 211 1.20 1.42 -10.04
N LEU A 212 0.75 1.95 -11.17
CA LEU A 212 -0.55 2.61 -11.29
C LEU A 212 -1.70 1.64 -10.98
N ILE A 213 -1.63 0.41 -11.52
CA ILE A 213 -2.58 -0.68 -11.25
C ILE A 213 -2.59 -0.99 -9.76
N ALA A 214 -1.41 -1.21 -9.17
CA ALA A 214 -1.28 -1.45 -7.74
C ALA A 214 -1.88 -0.31 -6.91
N PHE A 215 -1.71 0.96 -7.32
CA PHE A 215 -2.30 2.10 -6.65
C PHE A 215 -3.84 2.07 -6.67
N GLY A 216 -4.42 1.80 -7.83
CA GLY A 216 -5.88 1.66 -7.96
C GLY A 216 -6.41 0.58 -7.02
N PHE A 217 -5.86 -0.62 -7.10
CA PHE A 217 -6.29 -1.75 -6.28
C PHE A 217 -6.02 -1.55 -4.79
N ALA A 218 -4.88 -0.97 -4.41
CA ALA A 218 -4.58 -0.68 -3.01
C ALA A 218 -5.53 0.36 -2.43
N SER A 219 -5.82 1.44 -3.16
CA SER A 219 -6.73 2.50 -2.72
C SER A 219 -8.14 1.97 -2.53
N PHE A 220 -8.64 1.20 -3.51
CA PHE A 220 -9.96 0.58 -3.45
C PHE A 220 -10.04 -0.51 -2.38
N GLY A 221 -9.04 -1.38 -2.30
CA GLY A 221 -8.94 -2.43 -1.29
C GLY A 221 -8.98 -1.87 0.14
N MET A 222 -8.19 -0.83 0.40
CA MET A 222 -8.20 -0.15 1.70
C MET A 222 -9.54 0.52 2.00
N ALA A 223 -10.19 1.12 0.99
CA ALA A 223 -11.52 1.70 1.15
C ALA A 223 -12.53 0.63 1.59
N VAL A 224 -12.62 -0.48 0.87
CA VAL A 224 -13.52 -1.59 1.18
C VAL A 224 -13.22 -2.15 2.57
N THR A 225 -11.94 -2.44 2.87
CA THR A 225 -11.51 -2.99 4.16
C THR A 225 -11.85 -2.08 5.35
N SER A 226 -11.83 -0.77 5.16
CA SER A 226 -12.17 0.19 6.22
C SER A 226 -13.62 0.07 6.71
N TYR A 227 -14.51 -0.55 5.94
CA TYR A 227 -15.91 -0.83 6.32
C TYR A 227 -16.10 -2.22 6.92
N MET A 228 -15.11 -3.10 6.82
CA MET A 228 -15.20 -4.47 7.32
C MET A 228 -15.07 -4.52 8.85
N LYS A 229 -15.86 -5.41 9.47
CA LYS A 229 -15.91 -5.58 10.93
C LYS A 229 -15.41 -6.94 11.39
N SER A 230 -15.41 -7.93 10.50
CA SER A 230 -15.03 -9.30 10.83
C SER A 230 -14.08 -9.88 9.79
N PHE A 231 -13.25 -10.82 10.21
CA PHE A 231 -12.31 -11.53 9.34
C PHE A 231 -13.02 -12.26 8.19
N GLN A 232 -14.19 -12.84 8.44
CA GLN A 232 -14.98 -13.54 7.41
C GLN A 232 -15.37 -12.63 6.24
N GLN A 233 -15.50 -11.33 6.47
CA GLN A 233 -15.81 -10.38 5.39
C GLN A 233 -14.66 -10.22 4.38
N LEU A 234 -13.41 -10.54 4.76
CA LEU A 234 -12.29 -10.54 3.82
C LEU A 234 -12.44 -11.62 2.75
N GLU A 235 -13.08 -12.75 3.07
CA GLU A 235 -13.36 -13.79 2.06
C GLU A 235 -14.26 -13.31 0.93
N VAL A 236 -15.12 -12.32 1.19
CA VAL A 236 -15.95 -11.70 0.15
C VAL A 236 -15.08 -11.10 -0.95
N ILE A 237 -13.90 -10.56 -0.61
CA ILE A 237 -12.97 -10.02 -1.62
C ILE A 237 -12.52 -11.14 -2.56
N ASN A 238 -12.15 -12.31 -2.02
CA ASN A 238 -11.71 -13.46 -2.82
C ASN A 238 -12.80 -13.96 -3.76
N ILE A 239 -14.08 -13.91 -3.35
CA ILE A 239 -15.23 -14.27 -4.19
C ILE A 239 -15.31 -13.38 -5.44
N PHE A 240 -14.89 -12.11 -5.36
CA PHE A 240 -14.85 -11.21 -6.51
C PHE A 240 -13.54 -11.32 -7.31
N LEU A 241 -12.41 -11.55 -6.64
CA LEU A 241 -11.10 -11.61 -7.29
C LEU A 241 -10.98 -12.79 -8.25
N LEU A 242 -11.47 -13.97 -7.84
CA LEU A 242 -11.35 -15.17 -8.65
C LEU A 242 -12.10 -15.07 -9.98
N PRO A 243 -13.40 -14.72 -10.03
CA PRO A 243 -14.09 -14.49 -11.31
C PRO A 243 -13.44 -13.36 -12.13
N MET A 244 -13.03 -12.28 -11.49
CA MET A 244 -12.34 -11.18 -12.16
C MET A 244 -11.07 -11.68 -12.86
N PHE A 245 -10.25 -12.51 -12.20
CA PHE A 245 -9.04 -13.08 -12.79
C PHE A 245 -9.35 -14.02 -13.97
N LEU A 246 -10.36 -14.88 -13.84
CA LEU A 246 -10.70 -15.85 -14.88
C LEU A 246 -11.31 -15.21 -16.12
N PHE A 247 -12.15 -14.19 -15.96
CA PHE A 247 -12.92 -13.60 -17.05
C PHE A 247 -12.29 -12.35 -17.67
N SER A 248 -11.30 -11.69 -17.03
CA SER A 248 -10.71 -10.42 -17.52
C SER A 248 -9.83 -10.54 -18.76
N GLY A 249 -9.92 -11.59 -19.54
CA GLY A 249 -9.08 -11.78 -20.73
C GLY A 249 -7.64 -12.20 -20.40
N SER A 250 -7.43 -12.78 -19.21
CA SER A 250 -6.12 -13.28 -18.78
C SER A 250 -5.62 -14.44 -19.65
N PHE A 251 -6.48 -15.41 -19.91
CA PHE A 251 -6.15 -16.64 -20.62
C PHE A 251 -6.74 -16.72 -22.03
N TYR A 252 -7.82 -15.99 -22.30
CA TYR A 252 -8.54 -16.01 -23.57
C TYR A 252 -8.84 -14.58 -24.01
N PRO A 253 -8.87 -14.30 -25.34
CA PRO A 253 -9.35 -13.02 -25.84
C PRO A 253 -10.82 -12.79 -25.46
N LEU A 254 -11.21 -11.55 -25.20
CA LEU A 254 -12.59 -11.22 -24.86
C LEU A 254 -13.60 -11.62 -25.94
N SER A 255 -13.16 -11.70 -27.17
CA SER A 255 -14.01 -12.11 -28.32
C SER A 255 -14.57 -13.53 -28.23
N VAL A 256 -14.02 -14.38 -27.35
CA VAL A 256 -14.54 -15.75 -27.11
C VAL A 256 -15.87 -15.72 -26.34
N PHE A 257 -16.11 -14.66 -25.58
CA PHE A 257 -17.30 -14.55 -24.75
C PHE A 257 -18.49 -13.92 -25.50
N PRO A 258 -19.74 -14.23 -25.11
CA PRO A 258 -20.93 -13.57 -25.65
C PRO A 258 -20.88 -12.04 -25.39
N GLU A 259 -21.47 -11.23 -26.27
CA GLU A 259 -21.40 -9.75 -26.20
C GLU A 259 -21.87 -9.17 -24.88
N TRP A 260 -22.95 -9.73 -24.31
CA TRP A 260 -23.44 -9.27 -23.00
C TRP A 260 -22.42 -9.47 -21.88
N LEU A 261 -21.66 -10.58 -21.94
CA LEU A 261 -20.63 -10.88 -20.94
C LEU A 261 -19.37 -10.01 -21.15
N GLN A 262 -19.01 -9.76 -22.44
CA GLN A 262 -17.92 -8.83 -22.76
C GLN A 262 -18.17 -7.44 -22.15
N THR A 263 -19.39 -6.95 -22.20
CA THR A 263 -19.78 -5.65 -21.62
C THR A 263 -19.56 -5.62 -20.10
N ILE A 264 -19.90 -6.70 -19.41
CA ILE A 264 -19.66 -6.82 -17.96
C ILE A 264 -18.16 -6.90 -17.67
N ILE A 265 -17.43 -7.70 -18.43
CA ILE A 265 -15.98 -7.87 -18.23
C ILE A 265 -15.23 -6.55 -18.42
N ARG A 266 -15.63 -5.71 -19.38
CA ARG A 266 -15.06 -4.38 -19.60
C ARG A 266 -15.24 -3.42 -18.43
N LEU A 267 -16.11 -3.71 -17.47
CA LEU A 267 -16.22 -2.95 -16.22
C LEU A 267 -15.21 -3.39 -15.17
N PHE A 268 -14.58 -4.55 -15.35
CA PHE A 268 -13.64 -5.08 -14.37
C PHE A 268 -12.30 -4.33 -14.41
N PRO A 269 -11.82 -3.86 -13.27
CA PRO A 269 -10.53 -3.15 -13.22
C PRO A 269 -9.35 -4.00 -13.73
N LEU A 270 -9.40 -5.33 -13.55
CA LEU A 270 -8.35 -6.20 -14.05
C LEU A 270 -8.31 -6.28 -15.58
N ALA A 271 -9.46 -6.19 -16.27
CA ALA A 271 -9.49 -6.14 -17.73
C ALA A 271 -8.75 -4.91 -18.26
N HIS A 272 -9.01 -3.73 -17.66
CA HIS A 272 -8.27 -2.50 -17.99
C HIS A 272 -6.77 -2.63 -17.66
N ALA A 273 -6.42 -3.29 -16.56
CA ALA A 273 -5.03 -3.53 -16.19
C ALA A 273 -4.30 -4.38 -17.26
N ILE A 274 -4.94 -5.47 -17.68
CA ILE A 274 -4.38 -6.39 -18.67
C ILE A 274 -4.22 -5.70 -20.02
N ASP A 275 -5.23 -4.98 -20.48
CA ASP A 275 -5.18 -4.29 -21.77
C ASP A 275 -4.12 -3.19 -21.78
N LEU A 276 -3.95 -2.44 -20.67
CA LEU A 276 -2.89 -1.46 -20.51
C LEU A 276 -1.50 -2.11 -20.63
N VAL A 277 -1.25 -3.15 -19.83
CA VAL A 277 0.06 -3.82 -19.81
C VAL A 277 0.32 -4.54 -21.13
N ARG A 278 -0.69 -5.20 -21.70
CA ARG A 278 -0.58 -5.91 -22.99
C ARG A 278 -0.30 -4.95 -24.15
N GLY A 279 -0.97 -3.80 -24.20
CA GLY A 279 -0.69 -2.76 -25.19
C GLY A 279 0.75 -2.26 -25.14
N LEU A 280 1.32 -2.07 -23.94
CA LEU A 280 2.68 -1.64 -23.76
C LEU A 280 3.71 -2.73 -24.09
N THR A 281 3.50 -3.95 -23.63
CA THR A 281 4.46 -5.06 -23.80
C THR A 281 4.53 -5.57 -25.23
N LEU A 282 3.38 -5.61 -25.92
CA LEU A 282 3.29 -6.03 -27.34
C LEU A 282 3.48 -4.88 -28.34
N GLY A 283 3.56 -3.63 -27.87
CA GLY A 283 3.82 -2.47 -28.73
C GLY A 283 2.57 -1.87 -29.40
N ASN A 284 1.38 -2.28 -29.00
CA ASN A 284 0.10 -1.74 -29.51
C ASN A 284 -0.26 -0.44 -28.76
N VAL A 285 0.61 0.56 -28.85
CA VAL A 285 0.43 1.84 -28.16
C VAL A 285 -0.53 2.71 -28.94
N SER A 286 -1.70 2.96 -28.38
CA SER A 286 -2.74 3.84 -28.95
C SER A 286 -3.32 4.77 -27.89
N TRP A 287 -4.07 5.79 -28.32
CA TRP A 287 -4.78 6.68 -27.40
C TRP A 287 -5.77 5.95 -26.47
N ALA A 288 -6.25 4.78 -26.86
CA ALA A 288 -7.10 3.94 -26.02
C ALA A 288 -6.42 3.54 -24.69
N LEU A 289 -5.09 3.45 -24.64
CA LEU A 289 -4.38 3.17 -23.40
C LEU A 289 -4.60 4.27 -22.33
N LEU A 290 -4.89 5.50 -22.75
CA LEU A 290 -5.22 6.59 -21.81
C LEU A 290 -6.56 6.37 -21.11
N GLU A 291 -7.50 5.69 -21.72
CA GLU A 291 -8.77 5.30 -21.07
C GLU A 291 -8.51 4.40 -19.86
N HIS A 292 -7.60 3.44 -20.02
CA HIS A 292 -7.22 2.53 -18.93
C HIS A 292 -6.46 3.28 -17.83
N VAL A 293 -5.58 4.23 -18.19
CA VAL A 293 -4.91 5.09 -17.21
C VAL A 293 -5.92 5.95 -16.47
N ALA A 294 -6.86 6.60 -17.18
CA ALA A 294 -7.90 7.42 -16.58
C ALA A 294 -8.79 6.60 -15.64
N TYR A 295 -9.14 5.37 -16.01
CA TYR A 295 -9.89 4.44 -15.16
C TYR A 295 -9.20 4.24 -13.80
N PHE A 296 -7.89 3.96 -13.80
CA PHE A 296 -7.13 3.78 -12.56
C PHE A 296 -7.00 5.08 -11.76
N VAL A 297 -6.82 6.23 -12.41
CA VAL A 297 -6.79 7.53 -11.73
C VAL A 297 -8.12 7.80 -11.01
N VAL A 298 -9.25 7.54 -11.65
CA VAL A 298 -10.57 7.66 -11.02
C VAL A 298 -10.71 6.68 -9.86
N MET A 299 -10.30 5.45 -10.03
CA MET A 299 -10.33 4.42 -8.98
C MET A 299 -9.49 4.83 -7.76
N ILE A 300 -8.31 5.41 -7.97
CA ILE A 300 -7.42 5.95 -6.92
C ILE A 300 -8.13 7.07 -6.14
N VAL A 301 -8.67 8.06 -6.86
CA VAL A 301 -9.35 9.22 -6.24
C VAL A 301 -10.53 8.75 -5.39
N ILE A 302 -11.39 7.88 -5.93
CA ILE A 302 -12.53 7.32 -5.23
C ILE A 302 -12.05 6.52 -3.99
N GLY A 303 -11.08 5.65 -4.15
CA GLY A 303 -10.53 4.82 -3.07
C GLY A 303 -9.96 5.66 -1.94
N LEU A 304 -9.12 6.65 -2.25
CA LEU A 304 -8.54 7.57 -1.26
C LEU A 304 -9.63 8.40 -0.54
N PHE A 305 -10.61 8.89 -1.27
CA PHE A 305 -11.70 9.66 -0.68
C PHE A 305 -12.49 8.84 0.35
N PHE A 306 -12.94 7.64 -0.03
CA PHE A 306 -13.71 6.79 0.88
C PHE A 306 -12.87 6.30 2.06
N THR A 307 -11.62 5.89 1.83
CA THR A 307 -10.69 5.48 2.89
C THR A 307 -10.52 6.59 3.92
N THR A 308 -10.16 7.79 3.46
CA THR A 308 -9.86 8.91 4.35
C THR A 308 -11.09 9.38 5.10
N LYS A 309 -12.24 9.46 4.42
CA LYS A 309 -13.53 9.78 5.04
C LYS A 309 -13.90 8.77 6.14
N ARG A 310 -13.68 7.49 5.88
CA ARG A 310 -14.01 6.43 6.84
C ARG A 310 -13.06 6.42 8.04
N LEU A 311 -11.76 6.55 7.82
CA LEU A 311 -10.77 6.65 8.90
C LEU A 311 -11.05 7.88 9.78
N ASN A 312 -11.39 9.02 9.18
CA ASN A 312 -11.78 10.20 9.93
C ASN A 312 -13.01 9.92 10.82
N ALA A 313 -14.04 9.27 10.28
CA ALA A 313 -15.24 8.94 11.01
C ALA A 313 -15.03 7.92 12.14
N LEU A 314 -14.05 7.02 12.01
CA LEU A 314 -13.76 5.98 13.00
C LEU A 314 -12.90 6.48 14.16
N PHE A 315 -11.93 7.36 13.88
CA PHE A 315 -10.84 7.64 14.82
C PHE A 315 -10.74 9.11 15.28
N MET A 316 -11.44 10.04 14.61
CA MET A 316 -11.33 11.48 14.86
C MET A 316 -12.61 12.08 15.50
N ARG A 317 -13.41 11.27 16.16
CA ARG A 317 -14.62 11.72 16.89
C ARG A 317 -14.29 12.12 18.31
#